data_095e5d4033e9991b223b6d2327f074c4
#
_entry.id   095e5d4033e9991b223b6d2327f074c4
#
_cell.length_a   1.000
_cell.length_b   1.000
_cell.length_c   1.000
_cell.angle_alpha   90.00
_cell.angle_beta   90.00
_cell.angle_gamma   90.00
#
_symmetry.space_group_name_H-M   'P 1'
#
loop_
_entity.id
_entity.type
_entity.pdbx_description
1 polymer ?
#
loop_
_entity_poly.entity_id
_entity_poly.type
_entity_poly.pdbx_seq_one_letter_code
_entity_poly.pdbx_strand_id
1 'polypeptide(L)'
;MTKYAQTEALVVGGTGAIGLAIAKRLVEGGATVLLTAGTAEDRAHAAAELGSSARVLDPTGFEDALAARDGDGVDLLFAGSVPVARPLLGHLRDGGALVLTSPTPCPGTVRALAAELAGRGIRVNAVAPGCIEAPGSGAAPLPPLGRLGAAEEVARAALFLATEATFTTGARLPVDGGLGTP
;
A
#
# COMPACT_ATOMS: atom_id res chain seq x y z
N MET A 1 -18.92 -1.71 14.58
CA MET A 1 -18.40 -0.72 13.61
C MET A 1 -17.23 -1.35 12.88
N THR A 2 -17.21 -1.26 11.57
CA THR A 2 -16.09 -1.75 10.75
C THR A 2 -14.88 -0.84 10.96
N LYS A 3 -13.67 -1.43 11.04
CA LYS A 3 -12.43 -0.75 11.47
C LYS A 3 -12.04 0.46 10.58
N TYR A 4 -12.38 0.38 9.28
CA TYR A 4 -12.04 1.39 8.26
C TYR A 4 -13.27 2.04 7.64
N ALA A 5 -14.40 2.06 8.36
CA ALA A 5 -15.61 2.76 7.89
C ALA A 5 -15.30 4.23 7.59
N GLN A 6 -15.78 4.72 6.44
CA GLN A 6 -15.55 6.08 5.95
C GLN A 6 -14.08 6.40 5.54
N THR A 7 -13.19 5.41 5.54
CA THR A 7 -11.83 5.57 5.03
C THR A 7 -11.82 5.37 3.52
N GLU A 8 -11.17 6.28 2.81
CA GLU A 8 -10.90 6.16 1.39
C GLU A 8 -9.42 5.87 1.16
N ALA A 9 -9.14 4.80 0.46
CA ALA A 9 -7.77 4.36 0.22
C ALA A 9 -7.46 4.19 -1.26
N LEU A 10 -6.22 4.48 -1.59
CA LEU A 10 -5.64 4.36 -2.89
C LEU A 10 -4.51 3.35 -2.86
N VAL A 11 -4.62 2.28 -3.67
CA VAL A 11 -3.59 1.24 -3.76
C VAL A 11 -3.07 1.19 -5.20
N VAL A 12 -1.85 1.68 -5.41
CA VAL A 12 -1.25 1.79 -6.75
C VAL A 12 -0.30 0.63 -7.01
N GLY A 13 -0.48 -0.03 -8.17
CA GLY A 13 0.22 -1.26 -8.50
C GLY A 13 -0.29 -2.46 -7.70
N GLY A 14 -1.56 -2.42 -7.36
CA GLY A 14 -2.20 -3.29 -6.39
C GLY A 14 -2.56 -4.70 -6.86
N THR A 15 -2.19 -5.11 -8.06
CA THR A 15 -2.43 -6.49 -8.54
C THR A 15 -1.34 -7.47 -8.16
N GLY A 16 -0.19 -7.01 -7.67
CA GLY A 16 0.73 -7.88 -6.96
C GLY A 16 0.07 -8.40 -5.67
N ALA A 17 0.47 -9.58 -5.21
CA ALA A 17 -0.11 -10.24 -4.03
C ALA A 17 -0.25 -9.31 -2.81
N ILE A 18 0.74 -8.46 -2.54
CA ILE A 18 0.74 -7.52 -1.41
C ILE A 18 -0.33 -6.43 -1.58
N GLY A 19 -0.43 -5.82 -2.77
CA GLY A 19 -1.41 -4.76 -3.01
C GLY A 19 -2.85 -5.27 -2.93
N LEU A 20 -3.10 -6.46 -3.46
CA LEU A 20 -4.41 -7.12 -3.38
C LEU A 20 -4.77 -7.47 -1.92
N ALA A 21 -3.80 -7.97 -1.13
CA ALA A 21 -4.00 -8.27 0.28
C ALA A 21 -4.31 -7.00 1.12
N ILE A 22 -3.64 -5.88 0.82
CA ILE A 22 -3.93 -4.57 1.44
C ILE A 22 -5.37 -4.15 1.09
N ALA A 23 -5.72 -4.16 -0.21
CA ALA A 23 -7.05 -3.76 -0.68
C ALA A 23 -8.16 -4.63 -0.06
N LYS A 24 -7.97 -5.95 0.00
CA LYS A 24 -8.92 -6.89 0.61
C LYS A 24 -9.19 -6.57 2.07
N ARG A 25 -8.15 -6.37 2.86
CA ARG A 25 -8.29 -6.01 4.29
C ARG A 25 -8.95 -4.66 4.51
N LEU A 26 -8.70 -3.69 3.64
CA LEU A 26 -9.37 -2.39 3.68
C LEU A 26 -10.86 -2.54 3.40
N VAL A 27 -11.24 -3.27 2.34
CA VAL A 27 -12.63 -3.54 1.99
C VAL A 27 -13.35 -4.32 3.09
N GLU A 28 -12.74 -5.39 3.61
CA GLU A 28 -13.27 -6.16 4.75
C GLU A 28 -13.48 -5.28 6.00
N GLY A 29 -12.62 -4.29 6.18
CA GLY A 29 -12.73 -3.28 7.24
C GLY A 29 -13.72 -2.15 6.95
N GLY A 30 -14.39 -2.13 5.79
CA GLY A 30 -15.42 -1.15 5.42
C GLY A 30 -14.90 0.11 4.73
N ALA A 31 -13.65 0.11 4.24
CA ALA A 31 -13.11 1.20 3.44
C ALA A 31 -13.63 1.16 1.99
N THR A 32 -13.65 2.33 1.35
CA THR A 32 -13.75 2.44 -0.11
C THR A 32 -12.34 2.44 -0.70
N VAL A 33 -12.09 1.55 -1.65
CA VAL A 33 -10.75 1.37 -2.22
C VAL A 33 -10.73 1.68 -3.71
N LEU A 34 -9.76 2.49 -4.11
CA LEU A 34 -9.34 2.64 -5.51
C LEU A 34 -8.07 1.82 -5.70
N LEU A 35 -8.07 0.95 -6.70
CA LEU A 35 -6.96 0.04 -7.00
C LEU A 35 -6.56 0.20 -8.46
N THR A 36 -5.27 0.24 -8.77
CA THR A 36 -4.81 0.18 -10.16
C THR A 36 -4.33 -1.21 -10.52
N ALA A 37 -4.70 -1.66 -11.72
CA ALA A 37 -4.32 -2.94 -12.29
C ALA A 37 -3.84 -2.78 -13.74
N GLY A 38 -2.67 -3.34 -14.06
CA GLY A 38 -2.01 -3.14 -15.35
C GLY A 38 -2.67 -3.85 -16.52
N THR A 39 -3.21 -5.05 -16.31
CA THR A 39 -3.84 -5.87 -17.36
C THR A 39 -5.35 -5.98 -17.17
N ALA A 40 -6.06 -6.29 -18.25
CA ALA A 40 -7.52 -6.54 -18.17
C ALA A 40 -7.84 -7.78 -17.30
N GLU A 41 -6.98 -8.79 -17.34
CA GLU A 41 -7.13 -10.00 -16.53
C GLU A 41 -6.96 -9.69 -15.05
N ASP A 42 -5.90 -8.96 -14.67
CA ASP A 42 -5.68 -8.51 -13.29
C ASP A 42 -6.85 -7.64 -12.78
N ARG A 43 -7.40 -6.75 -13.63
CA ARG A 43 -8.56 -5.94 -13.27
C ARG A 43 -9.78 -6.80 -12.99
N ALA A 44 -10.05 -7.78 -13.84
CA ALA A 44 -11.19 -8.69 -13.66
C ALA A 44 -11.02 -9.54 -12.39
N HIS A 45 -9.82 -10.06 -12.17
CA HIS A 45 -9.50 -10.82 -10.96
C HIS A 45 -9.68 -9.98 -9.69
N ALA A 46 -9.07 -8.80 -9.63
CA ALA A 46 -9.20 -7.91 -8.48
C ALA A 46 -10.64 -7.46 -8.23
N ALA A 47 -11.41 -7.19 -9.28
CA ALA A 47 -12.82 -6.82 -9.15
C ALA A 47 -13.66 -7.98 -8.60
N ALA A 48 -13.39 -9.22 -9.01
CA ALA A 48 -14.07 -10.40 -8.49
C ALA A 48 -13.76 -10.65 -7.00
N GLU A 49 -12.49 -10.44 -6.59
CA GLU A 49 -12.05 -10.63 -5.20
C GLU A 49 -12.56 -9.54 -4.23
N LEU A 50 -12.65 -8.29 -4.71
CA LEU A 50 -12.91 -7.14 -3.84
C LEU A 50 -14.37 -6.68 -3.84
N GLY A 51 -15.17 -7.10 -4.81
CA GLY A 51 -16.58 -6.72 -4.92
C GLY A 51 -16.81 -5.21 -5.16
N SER A 52 -18.01 -4.73 -4.81
CA SER A 52 -18.46 -3.37 -5.11
C SER A 52 -17.82 -2.26 -4.28
N SER A 53 -17.16 -2.59 -3.19
CA SER A 53 -16.45 -1.61 -2.33
C SER A 53 -15.08 -1.21 -2.86
N ALA A 54 -14.63 -1.86 -3.93
CA ALA A 54 -13.41 -1.50 -4.63
C ALA A 54 -13.70 -1.10 -6.08
N ARG A 55 -13.00 -0.08 -6.54
CA ARG A 55 -13.00 0.35 -7.93
C ARG A 55 -11.63 0.08 -8.53
N VAL A 56 -11.58 -0.87 -9.47
CA VAL A 56 -10.32 -1.26 -10.13
C VAL A 56 -10.20 -0.50 -11.44
N LEU A 57 -9.11 0.23 -11.59
CA LEU A 57 -8.89 1.17 -12.67
C LEU A 57 -7.65 0.80 -13.50
N ASP A 58 -7.65 1.22 -14.75
CA ASP A 58 -6.45 1.21 -15.58
C ASP A 58 -5.48 2.30 -15.12
N PRO A 59 -4.16 2.05 -15.08
CA PRO A 59 -3.18 3.05 -14.68
C PRO A 59 -3.20 4.34 -15.53
N THR A 60 -3.65 4.27 -16.79
CA THR A 60 -3.72 5.43 -17.70
C THR A 60 -4.94 6.32 -17.46
N GLY A 61 -6.06 5.76 -16.97
CA GLY A 61 -7.29 6.51 -16.65
C GLY A 61 -7.43 6.88 -15.18
N PHE A 62 -6.42 6.62 -14.40
CA PHE A 62 -6.47 6.70 -12.96
C PHE A 62 -6.48 8.15 -12.44
N GLU A 63 -5.65 9.03 -13.02
CA GLU A 63 -5.60 10.45 -12.64
C GLU A 63 -6.91 11.15 -12.97
N ASP A 64 -7.50 10.86 -14.14
CA ASP A 64 -8.81 11.39 -14.53
C ASP A 64 -9.92 10.91 -13.58
N ALA A 65 -9.85 9.64 -13.17
CA ALA A 65 -10.80 9.07 -12.22
C ALA A 65 -10.67 9.66 -10.80
N LEU A 66 -9.47 10.06 -10.39
CA LEU A 66 -9.24 10.80 -9.15
C LEU A 66 -9.73 12.24 -9.24
N ALA A 67 -9.45 12.92 -10.36
CA ALA A 67 -9.87 14.30 -10.59
C ALA A 67 -11.40 14.45 -10.72
N ALA A 68 -12.08 13.44 -11.26
CA ALA A 68 -13.54 13.40 -11.42
C ALA A 68 -14.31 13.09 -10.14
N ARG A 69 -13.62 12.87 -9.01
CA ARG A 69 -14.27 12.57 -7.72
C ARG A 69 -14.73 13.85 -7.04
N ASP A 70 -15.97 13.84 -6.57
CA ASP A 70 -16.47 14.83 -5.62
C ASP A 70 -15.87 14.53 -4.22
N GLY A 71 -14.74 15.11 -3.88
CA GLY A 71 -14.15 14.92 -2.56
C GLY A 71 -12.72 15.46 -2.40
N ASP A 72 -12.34 15.72 -1.14
CA ASP A 72 -11.07 16.35 -0.75
C ASP A 72 -9.84 15.42 -0.83
N GLY A 73 -9.92 14.33 -1.59
CA GLY A 73 -8.84 13.35 -1.73
C GLY A 73 -9.06 12.04 -0.96
N VAL A 74 -7.99 11.27 -0.76
CA VAL A 74 -8.00 9.98 -0.04
C VAL A 74 -7.28 10.09 1.30
N ASP A 75 -7.63 9.23 2.25
CA ASP A 75 -7.00 9.19 3.57
C ASP A 75 -5.70 8.40 3.57
N LEU A 76 -5.64 7.33 2.76
CA LEU A 76 -4.53 6.40 2.71
C LEU A 76 -4.04 6.20 1.27
N LEU A 77 -2.72 6.23 1.11
CA LEU A 77 -2.05 5.92 -0.16
C LEU A 77 -1.03 4.79 0.06
N PHE A 78 -1.16 3.72 -0.73
CA PHE A 78 -0.19 2.64 -0.80
C PHE A 78 0.42 2.61 -2.19
N ALA A 79 1.75 2.62 -2.28
CA ALA A 79 2.46 2.65 -3.56
C ALA A 79 3.77 1.85 -3.51
N GLY A 80 4.15 1.24 -4.62
CA GLY A 80 5.36 0.43 -4.69
C GLY A 80 6.66 1.24 -4.56
N SER A 81 6.66 2.54 -4.90
CA SER A 81 7.85 3.38 -4.85
C SER A 81 7.50 4.87 -4.80
N VAL A 82 8.49 5.71 -4.44
CA VAL A 82 8.31 7.17 -4.41
C VAL A 82 7.96 7.76 -5.79
N PRO A 83 8.60 7.36 -6.91
CA PRO A 83 8.21 7.86 -8.23
C PRO A 83 6.73 7.60 -8.57
N VAL A 84 6.19 6.45 -8.14
CA VAL A 84 4.78 6.10 -8.34
C VAL A 84 3.86 6.92 -7.41
N ALA A 85 4.28 7.16 -6.17
CA ALA A 85 3.49 7.92 -5.19
C ALA A 85 3.46 9.43 -5.48
N ARG A 86 4.56 9.99 -6.00
CA ARG A 86 4.78 11.44 -6.10
C ARG A 86 3.69 12.21 -6.87
N PRO A 87 3.22 11.78 -8.04
CA PRO A 87 2.13 12.45 -8.75
C PRO A 87 0.82 12.47 -7.96
N LEU A 88 0.65 11.54 -7.03
CA LEU A 88 -0.59 11.31 -6.30
C LEU A 88 -0.65 12.01 -4.94
N LEU A 89 0.45 12.64 -4.51
CA LEU A 89 0.52 13.33 -3.20
C LEU A 89 -0.46 14.48 -3.07
N GLY A 90 -0.85 15.11 -4.19
CA GLY A 90 -1.87 16.16 -4.23
C GLY A 90 -3.27 15.64 -3.88
N HIS A 91 -3.53 14.35 -4.10
CA HIS A 91 -4.81 13.70 -3.80
C HIS A 91 -4.87 13.08 -2.39
N LEU A 92 -3.79 13.15 -1.62
CA LEU A 92 -3.78 12.68 -0.24
C LEU A 92 -4.24 13.81 0.69
N ARG A 93 -5.22 13.54 1.54
CA ARG A 93 -5.75 14.50 2.52
C ARG A 93 -4.69 14.90 3.54
N ASP A 94 -4.80 16.10 4.07
CA ASP A 94 -4.02 16.51 5.24
C ASP A 94 -4.33 15.59 6.43
N GLY A 95 -3.31 15.22 7.18
CA GLY A 95 -3.43 14.20 8.24
C GLY A 95 -3.44 12.75 7.75
N GLY A 96 -3.43 12.51 6.46
CA GLY A 96 -3.42 11.18 5.84
C GLY A 96 -2.12 10.40 6.02
N ALA A 97 -2.04 9.22 5.39
CA ALA A 97 -0.83 8.40 5.45
C ALA A 97 -0.44 7.79 4.09
N LEU A 98 0.85 7.85 3.78
CA LEU A 98 1.49 7.13 2.69
C LEU A 98 2.31 5.96 3.24
N VAL A 99 2.10 4.76 2.69
CA VAL A 99 2.97 3.62 2.95
C VAL A 99 3.54 3.08 1.64
N LEU A 100 4.86 3.07 1.56
CA LEU A 100 5.58 2.47 0.44
C LEU A 100 5.74 0.97 0.68
N THR A 101 5.51 0.16 -0.37
CA THR A 101 5.54 -1.31 -0.30
C THR A 101 6.67 -1.88 -1.17
N SER A 102 7.84 -1.23 -1.16
CA SER A 102 9.00 -1.65 -1.93
C SER A 102 9.82 -2.68 -1.16
N PRO A 103 10.37 -3.72 -1.82
CA PRO A 103 11.31 -4.63 -1.16
C PRO A 103 12.59 -3.94 -0.68
N THR A 104 13.01 -2.87 -1.35
CA THR A 104 14.23 -2.11 -1.01
C THR A 104 13.96 -0.61 -0.90
N PRO A 105 13.12 -0.15 0.04
CA PRO A 105 12.90 1.28 0.20
C PRO A 105 14.16 1.93 0.75
N CYS A 106 14.67 2.97 0.07
CA CYS A 106 15.80 3.74 0.56
C CYS A 106 15.38 4.53 1.81
N PRO A 107 16.00 4.30 2.99
CA PRO A 107 15.59 4.99 4.22
C PRO A 107 15.71 6.52 4.13
N GLY A 108 16.75 7.01 3.44
CA GLY A 108 16.94 8.44 3.22
C GLY A 108 15.80 9.07 2.43
N THR A 109 15.34 8.39 1.38
CA THR A 109 14.21 8.86 0.55
C THR A 109 12.89 8.85 1.33
N VAL A 110 12.64 7.82 2.15
CA VAL A 110 11.44 7.77 3.00
C VAL A 110 11.43 8.91 4.01
N ARG A 111 12.57 9.19 4.67
CA ARG A 111 12.71 10.29 5.62
C ARG A 111 12.56 11.66 4.96
N ALA A 112 13.16 11.85 3.78
CA ALA A 112 13.05 13.11 3.05
C ALA A 112 11.59 13.41 2.68
N LEU A 113 10.86 12.41 2.16
CA LEU A 113 9.46 12.57 1.83
C LEU A 113 8.58 12.78 3.07
N ALA A 114 8.90 12.12 4.19
CA ALA A 114 8.21 12.34 5.46
C ALA A 114 8.40 13.77 5.96
N ALA A 115 9.60 14.34 5.86
CA ALA A 115 9.87 15.72 6.22
C ALA A 115 9.14 16.72 5.29
N GLU A 116 9.12 16.44 3.98
CA GLU A 116 8.40 17.25 2.98
C GLU A 116 6.92 17.37 3.30
N LEU A 117 6.28 16.27 3.72
CA LEU A 117 4.84 16.20 3.93
C LEU A 117 4.39 16.46 5.39
N ALA A 118 5.34 16.62 6.30
CA ALA A 118 5.05 16.83 7.73
C ALA A 118 4.20 18.10 7.98
N GLY A 119 4.40 19.16 7.20
CA GLY A 119 3.62 20.41 7.30
C GLY A 119 2.12 20.23 7.01
N ARG A 120 1.77 19.17 6.25
CA ARG A 120 0.38 18.75 6.00
C ARG A 120 -0.12 17.69 6.99
N GLY A 121 0.66 17.35 8.01
CA GLY A 121 0.33 16.28 8.95
C GLY A 121 0.36 14.89 8.34
N ILE A 122 0.84 14.73 7.09
CA ILE A 122 0.87 13.44 6.38
C ILE A 122 2.05 12.62 6.89
N ARG A 123 1.78 11.38 7.29
CA ARG A 123 2.81 10.42 7.69
C ARG A 123 3.27 9.59 6.49
N VAL A 124 4.57 9.40 6.38
CA VAL A 124 5.18 8.60 5.31
C VAL A 124 6.05 7.52 5.92
N ASN A 125 5.72 6.27 5.65
CA ASN A 125 6.48 5.12 6.12
C ASN A 125 6.67 4.11 4.97
N ALA A 126 7.49 3.10 5.20
CA ALA A 126 7.69 2.02 4.25
C ALA A 126 7.67 0.66 4.95
N VAL A 127 7.08 -0.34 4.33
CA VAL A 127 7.35 -1.75 4.60
C VAL A 127 8.38 -2.27 3.61
N ALA A 128 9.28 -3.14 4.07
CA ALA A 128 10.29 -3.79 3.27
C ALA A 128 10.04 -5.30 3.29
N PRO A 129 9.26 -5.83 2.34
CA PRO A 129 9.01 -7.25 2.24
C PRO A 129 10.29 -8.02 1.89
N GLY A 130 10.50 -9.18 2.53
CA GLY A 130 11.52 -10.15 2.15
C GLY A 130 11.00 -11.14 1.11
N CYS A 131 11.37 -12.41 1.27
CA CYS A 131 10.88 -13.50 0.42
C CYS A 131 9.42 -13.80 0.75
N ILE A 132 8.51 -13.32 -0.10
CA ILE A 132 7.08 -13.53 0.01
C ILE A 132 6.64 -14.63 -0.95
N GLU A 133 5.77 -15.51 -0.47
CA GLU A 133 5.20 -16.58 -1.28
C GLU A 133 4.43 -16.00 -2.48
N ALA A 134 4.74 -16.49 -3.67
CA ALA A 134 4.07 -16.13 -4.90
C ALA A 134 3.94 -17.37 -5.79
N PRO A 135 2.94 -17.44 -6.67
CA PRO A 135 2.84 -18.49 -7.67
C PRO A 135 4.15 -18.61 -8.47
N GLY A 136 4.75 -19.80 -8.48
CA GLY A 136 6.01 -20.02 -9.17
C GLY A 136 7.29 -19.56 -8.43
N SER A 137 7.21 -19.10 -7.20
CA SER A 137 8.38 -18.90 -6.36
C SER A 137 9.00 -20.26 -6.05
N GLY A 138 10.02 -20.62 -6.85
CA GLY A 138 10.81 -21.84 -6.65
C GLY A 138 11.62 -21.82 -5.36
N ALA A 139 12.53 -22.77 -5.19
CA ALA A 139 13.38 -22.94 -4.01
C ALA A 139 14.34 -21.74 -3.79
N ALA A 140 13.79 -20.59 -3.38
CA ALA A 140 14.59 -19.50 -2.86
C ALA A 140 15.15 -19.89 -1.46
N PRO A 141 16.35 -19.42 -1.08
CA PRO A 141 16.83 -19.60 0.27
C PRO A 141 15.81 -19.06 1.27
N LEU A 142 15.43 -19.89 2.25
CA LEU A 142 14.48 -19.49 3.27
C LEU A 142 15.10 -18.45 4.22
N PRO A 143 14.32 -17.48 4.70
CA PRO A 143 14.75 -16.57 5.74
C PRO A 143 15.00 -17.31 7.07
N PRO A 144 15.64 -16.67 8.08
CA PRO A 144 15.88 -17.27 9.40
C PRO A 144 14.66 -17.88 10.08
N LEU A 145 13.44 -17.35 9.83
CA LEU A 145 12.20 -17.95 10.35
C LEU A 145 11.82 -19.27 9.66
N GLY A 146 12.59 -19.78 8.70
CA GLY A 146 12.43 -21.10 8.10
C GLY A 146 11.23 -21.25 7.15
N ARG A 147 10.56 -20.16 6.75
CA ARG A 147 9.44 -20.15 5.80
C ARG A 147 9.38 -18.87 5.00
N LEU A 148 8.70 -18.90 3.88
CA LEU A 148 8.33 -17.68 3.15
C LEU A 148 7.29 -16.88 3.94
N GLY A 149 7.26 -15.56 3.75
CA GLY A 149 6.22 -14.70 4.28
C GLY A 149 4.98 -14.75 3.40
N ALA A 150 3.82 -14.52 3.98
CA ALA A 150 2.58 -14.34 3.24
C ALA A 150 2.35 -12.85 2.90
N ALA A 151 1.68 -12.57 1.79
CA ALA A 151 1.31 -11.21 1.40
C ALA A 151 0.47 -10.51 2.48
N GLU A 152 -0.37 -11.25 3.19
CA GLU A 152 -1.19 -10.77 4.32
C GLU A 152 -0.35 -10.30 5.51
N GLU A 153 0.85 -10.87 5.72
CA GLU A 153 1.73 -10.41 6.80
C GLU A 153 2.29 -9.03 6.48
N VAL A 154 2.65 -8.80 5.22
CA VAL A 154 3.07 -7.48 4.73
C VAL A 154 1.91 -6.49 4.77
N ALA A 155 0.72 -6.89 4.35
CA ALA A 155 -0.48 -6.06 4.37
C ALA A 155 -0.83 -5.62 5.79
N ARG A 156 -0.75 -6.51 6.80
CA ARG A 156 -0.95 -6.14 8.20
C ARG A 156 0.04 -5.10 8.69
N ALA A 157 1.32 -5.26 8.36
CA ALA A 157 2.37 -4.31 8.72
C ALA A 157 2.15 -2.93 8.05
N ALA A 158 1.78 -2.93 6.76
CA ALA A 158 1.47 -1.71 6.02
C ALA A 158 0.26 -0.98 6.62
N LEU A 159 -0.81 -1.69 6.94
CA LEU A 159 -2.02 -1.12 7.57
C LEU A 159 -1.75 -0.61 8.99
N PHE A 160 -0.93 -1.31 9.78
CA PHE A 160 -0.48 -0.81 11.08
C PHE A 160 0.22 0.56 10.94
N LEU A 161 1.17 0.68 10.01
CA LEU A 161 1.85 1.95 9.77
C LEU A 161 0.89 3.04 9.26
N ALA A 162 -0.10 2.67 8.47
CA ALA A 162 -1.06 3.61 7.90
C ALA A 162 -2.07 4.12 8.95
N THR A 163 -2.55 3.27 9.87
CA THR A 163 -3.74 3.58 10.68
C THR A 163 -3.53 3.57 12.19
N GLU A 164 -2.54 2.84 12.71
CA GLU A 164 -2.33 2.66 14.14
C GLU A 164 -1.06 3.38 14.65
N ALA A 165 0.00 3.42 13.84
CA ALA A 165 1.28 4.04 14.18
C ALA A 165 1.21 5.58 14.05
N THR A 166 0.33 6.24 14.79
CA THR A 166 -0.04 7.66 14.60
C THR A 166 1.09 8.65 14.90
N PHE A 167 2.11 8.25 15.63
CA PHE A 167 3.30 9.07 15.94
C PHE A 167 4.57 8.56 15.25
N THR A 168 4.40 7.78 14.14
CA THR A 168 5.50 7.21 13.37
C THR A 168 5.50 7.76 11.96
N THR A 169 6.59 8.40 11.55
CA THR A 169 6.84 8.84 10.18
C THR A 169 8.32 8.72 9.84
N GLY A 170 8.65 8.50 8.56
CA GLY A 170 10.02 8.28 8.09
C GLY A 170 10.60 6.91 8.42
N ALA A 171 9.79 5.97 8.92
CA ALA A 171 10.23 4.64 9.31
C ALA A 171 10.24 3.67 8.12
N ARG A 172 11.18 2.71 8.16
CA ARG A 172 11.21 1.52 7.33
C ARG A 172 11.03 0.30 8.22
N LEU A 173 9.97 -0.46 8.00
CA LEU A 173 9.64 -1.68 8.75
C LEU A 173 9.98 -2.91 7.91
N PRO A 174 11.00 -3.70 8.24
CA PRO A 174 11.27 -4.98 7.59
C PRO A 174 10.15 -5.98 7.90
N VAL A 175 9.70 -6.71 6.87
CA VAL A 175 8.76 -7.83 6.97
C VAL A 175 9.35 -8.97 6.17
N ASP A 176 10.45 -9.54 6.65
CA ASP A 176 11.40 -10.32 5.86
C ASP A 176 11.84 -11.64 6.53
N GLY A 177 11.25 -11.98 7.68
CA GLY A 177 11.59 -13.20 8.39
C GLY A 177 13.02 -13.25 8.92
N GLY A 178 13.65 -12.07 9.11
CA GLY A 178 15.01 -11.94 9.63
C GLY A 178 16.10 -11.91 8.55
N LEU A 179 15.76 -11.70 7.29
CA LEU A 179 16.73 -11.52 6.19
C LEU A 179 17.49 -10.20 6.25
N GLY A 180 17.02 -9.25 7.05
CA GLY A 180 17.65 -7.96 7.22
C GLY A 180 19.12 -8.10 7.59
N THR A 181 19.99 -7.38 6.90
CA THR A 181 21.39 -7.23 7.32
C THR A 181 21.44 -6.56 8.69
N PRO A 182 22.30 -7.03 9.59
CA PRO A 182 22.53 -6.39 10.88
C PRO A 182 22.96 -4.95 10.75
#